data_4c47e3211459233a8f8fc1fa01a1f720
#
_entry.id   4c47e3211459233a8f8fc1fa01a1f720
#
_cell.length_a   1.000
_cell.length_b   1.000
_cell.length_c   1.000
_cell.angle_alpha   90.00
_cell.angle_beta   90.00
_cell.angle_gamma   90.00
#
_symmetry.space_group_name_H-M   'P 1'
#
loop_
_entity.id
_entity.type
_entity.pdbx_description
1 polymer ?
#
loop_
_entity_poly.entity_id
_entity_poly.type
_entity_poly.pdbx_seq_one_letter_code
_entity_poly.pdbx_strand_id
1 'polypeptide(L)' 'FFYVLIRDDTEDALGRIRELKALGCQPFAQPYRDFEHEGKPSWEQWRLAYWCNRKPLFHSVDYEEYRKKRT' A
#
# COMPACT_ATOMS: atom_id res chain seq x y z
N PHE A 1 13.20 -8.13 -4.89
CA PHE A 1 12.28 -7.02 -5.22
C PHE A 1 10.87 -7.57 -5.38
N PHE A 2 9.95 -7.06 -4.57
CA PHE A 2 8.57 -7.53 -4.55
C PHE A 2 7.62 -6.41 -4.95
N TYR A 3 6.73 -6.73 -5.83
CA TYR A 3 5.78 -5.78 -6.39
C TYR A 3 4.37 -6.14 -5.90
N VAL A 4 3.66 -5.18 -5.31
CA VAL A 4 2.31 -5.39 -4.84
C VAL A 4 1.36 -4.47 -5.59
N LEU A 5 0.37 -5.07 -6.25
CA LEU A 5 -0.64 -4.31 -6.97
C LEU A 5 -1.82 -4.06 -6.03
N ILE A 6 -2.12 -2.78 -5.78
CA ILE A 6 -3.21 -2.40 -4.89
C ILE A 6 -4.47 -2.21 -5.71
N ARG A 7 -5.41 -3.14 -5.54
CA ARG A 7 -6.70 -3.08 -6.21
C ARG A 7 -7.71 -2.41 -5.29
N ASP A 8 -8.99 -2.50 -5.65
CA ASP A 8 -10.07 -1.91 -4.87
C ASP A 8 -10.08 -2.38 -3.42
N ASP A 9 -9.71 -3.64 -3.19
CA ASP A 9 -9.62 -4.16 -1.84
C ASP A 9 -8.25 -3.83 -1.26
N THR A 10 -8.17 -2.68 -0.59
CA THR A 10 -6.92 -2.24 0.01
C THR A 10 -6.51 -3.10 1.20
N GLU A 11 -7.46 -3.75 1.87
CA GLU A 11 -7.15 -4.61 2.99
C GLU A 11 -6.40 -5.86 2.54
N ASP A 12 -6.76 -6.41 1.38
CA ASP A 12 -6.04 -7.55 0.80
C ASP A 12 -4.59 -7.18 0.49
N ALA A 13 -4.40 -6.02 -0.15
CA ALA A 13 -3.06 -5.53 -0.46
C ALA A 13 -2.26 -5.28 0.81
N LEU A 14 -2.88 -4.70 1.83
CA LEU A 14 -2.23 -4.45 3.11
C LEU A 14 -1.76 -5.74 3.76
N GLY A 15 -2.58 -6.80 3.68
CA GLY A 15 -2.21 -8.10 4.21
C GLY A 15 -0.95 -8.64 3.55
N ARG A 16 -0.87 -8.54 2.23
CA ARG A 16 0.31 -8.99 1.48
C ARG A 16 1.55 -8.17 1.85
N ILE A 17 1.37 -6.86 1.98
CA ILE A 17 2.48 -5.97 2.35
C ILE A 17 3.00 -6.33 3.75
N ARG A 18 2.10 -6.60 4.68
CA ARG A 18 2.49 -6.98 6.04
C ARG A 18 3.23 -8.30 6.08
N GLU A 19 2.83 -9.27 5.26
CA GLU A 19 3.53 -10.54 5.17
C GLU A 19 4.95 -10.33 4.67
N LEU A 20 5.13 -9.52 3.65
CA LEU A 20 6.46 -9.23 3.12
C LEU A 20 7.32 -8.49 4.14
N LYS A 21 6.71 -7.57 4.88
CA LYS A 21 7.43 -6.84 5.93
C LYS A 21 7.92 -7.79 7.01
N ALA A 22 7.08 -8.75 7.40
CA ALA A 22 7.44 -9.73 8.42
C ALA A 22 8.61 -10.62 7.97
N LEU A 23 8.74 -10.82 6.67
CA LEU A 23 9.84 -11.60 6.09
C LEU A 23 11.10 -10.75 5.87
N GLY A 24 11.07 -9.49 6.25
CA GLY A 24 12.21 -8.61 6.06
C GLY A 24 12.33 -8.03 4.65
N CYS A 25 11.28 -8.13 3.85
CA CYS A 25 11.29 -7.65 2.48
C CYS A 25 10.74 -6.24 2.38
N GLN A 26 11.27 -5.48 1.41
CA GLN A 26 10.78 -4.14 1.11
C GLN A 26 9.96 -4.21 -0.18
N PRO A 27 8.62 -4.23 -0.09
CA PRO A 27 7.80 -4.27 -1.30
C PRO A 27 7.70 -2.89 -1.95
N PHE A 28 7.39 -2.90 -3.23
CA PHE A 28 7.01 -1.69 -3.95
C PHE A 28 5.53 -1.82 -4.30
N ALA A 29 4.73 -0.86 -3.89
CA ALA A 29 3.28 -0.90 -4.11
C ALA A 29 2.86 0.09 -5.17
N GLN A 30 1.92 -0.33 -6.01
CA GLN A 30 1.38 0.52 -7.06
C GLN A 30 -0.14 0.41 -7.08
N PRO A 31 -0.86 1.55 -7.05
CA PRO A 31 -2.31 1.51 -7.17
C PRO A 31 -2.71 1.01 -8.56
N TYR A 32 -3.69 0.10 -8.58
CA TYR A 32 -4.21 -0.44 -9.83
C TYR A 32 -5.15 0.56 -10.48
N ARG A 33 -4.96 0.74 -11.78
CA ARG A 33 -5.81 1.62 -12.57
C ARG A 33 -6.55 0.77 -13.60
N ASP A 34 -7.88 0.88 -13.60
CA ASP A 34 -8.71 0.15 -14.53
C ASP A 34 -8.95 1.00 -15.77
N PHE A 35 -8.20 0.72 -16.82
CA PHE A 35 -8.31 1.49 -18.07
C PHE A 35 -9.61 1.23 -18.80
N GLU A 36 -10.19 0.05 -18.64
CA GLU A 36 -11.43 -0.30 -19.33
C GLU A 36 -12.63 0.48 -18.82
N HIS A 37 -12.62 0.79 -17.53
CA HIS A 37 -13.72 1.52 -16.91
C HIS A 37 -13.35 2.96 -16.59
N GLU A 38 -12.22 3.42 -17.11
CA GLU A 38 -11.70 4.77 -16.84
C GLU A 38 -11.57 5.06 -15.35
N GLY A 39 -11.44 3.99 -14.55
CA GLY A 39 -11.31 4.13 -13.13
C GLY A 39 -9.96 4.68 -12.72
N LYS A 40 -9.96 5.63 -11.80
CA LYS A 40 -8.73 6.12 -11.20
C LYS A 40 -8.54 5.46 -9.85
N PRO A 41 -7.29 5.25 -9.41
CA PRO A 41 -7.07 4.71 -8.08
C PRO A 41 -7.71 5.61 -7.03
N SER A 42 -8.29 4.99 -6.00
CA SER A 42 -8.92 5.73 -4.92
C SER A 42 -7.86 6.40 -4.04
N TRP A 43 -8.32 7.34 -3.23
CA TRP A 43 -7.47 7.98 -2.22
C TRP A 43 -6.84 6.94 -1.29
N GLU A 44 -7.61 5.91 -0.93
CA GLU A 44 -7.10 4.87 -0.05
C GLU A 44 -5.98 4.05 -0.69
N GLN A 45 -6.11 3.76 -1.99
CA GLN A 45 -5.06 3.05 -2.72
C GLN A 45 -3.77 3.87 -2.75
N TRP A 46 -3.87 5.16 -3.04
CA TRP A 46 -2.73 6.05 -3.06
C TRP A 46 -2.08 6.19 -1.69
N ARG A 47 -2.91 6.28 -0.65
CA ARG A 47 -2.41 6.41 0.72
C ARG A 47 -1.59 5.19 1.13
N LEU A 48 -2.10 3.99 0.80
CA LEU A 48 -1.38 2.76 1.10
C LEU A 48 -0.06 2.68 0.35
N ALA A 49 -0.07 3.03 -0.94
CA ALA A 49 1.14 3.02 -1.74
C ALA A 49 2.17 4.02 -1.21
N TYR A 50 1.73 5.19 -0.83
CA TYR A 50 2.61 6.23 -0.29
C TYR A 50 3.32 5.73 0.97
N TRP A 51 2.57 5.14 1.88
CA TRP A 51 3.15 4.59 3.10
C TRP A 51 4.15 3.46 2.79
N CYS A 52 3.76 2.55 1.93
CA CYS A 52 4.57 1.38 1.62
C CYS A 52 5.90 1.74 0.93
N ASN A 53 5.85 2.71 0.02
CA ASN A 53 7.01 3.02 -0.83
C ASN A 53 8.05 3.93 -0.18
N ARG A 54 7.75 4.46 0.99
CA ARG A 54 8.72 5.29 1.72
C ARG A 54 9.34 4.49 2.83
N LYS A 55 10.59 4.09 2.65
CA LYS A 55 11.29 3.21 3.60
C LYS A 55 11.24 3.70 5.05
N PRO A 56 11.57 4.97 5.35
CA PRO A 56 11.53 5.40 6.73
C PRO A 56 10.13 5.27 7.35
N LEU A 57 9.12 5.61 6.58
CA LEU A 57 7.73 5.53 7.04
C LEU A 57 7.28 4.09 7.19
N PHE A 58 7.60 3.25 6.21
CA PHE A 58 7.22 1.85 6.19
C PHE A 58 7.79 1.09 7.40
N HIS A 59 9.05 1.35 7.74
CA HIS A 59 9.71 0.65 8.83
C HIS A 59 9.46 1.24 10.21
N SER A 60 9.10 2.52 10.28
CA SER A 60 8.94 3.21 11.56
C SER A 60 7.51 3.22 12.08
N VAL A 61 6.53 3.22 11.20
CA VAL A 61 5.13 3.41 11.58
C VAL A 61 4.29 2.32 10.92
N ASP A 62 3.43 1.66 11.71
CA ASP A 62 2.48 0.72 11.14
C ASP A 62 1.40 1.48 10.36
N TYR A 63 0.81 0.83 9.36
CA TYR A 63 -0.17 1.49 8.50
C TYR A 63 -1.39 2.00 9.27
N GLU A 64 -1.84 1.26 10.28
CA GLU A 64 -2.98 1.68 11.08
C GLU A 64 -2.69 3.00 11.81
N GLU A 65 -1.48 3.15 12.32
CA GLU A 65 -1.06 4.39 12.95
C GLU A 65 -0.99 5.53 11.95
N TYR A 66 -0.44 5.25 10.78
CA TYR A 66 -0.33 6.23 9.71
C TYR A 66 -1.70 6.70 9.25
N ARG A 67 -2.63 5.76 9.07
CA ARG A 67 -4.00 6.06 8.65
C ARG A 67 -4.70 6.99 9.63
N LYS A 68 -4.53 6.75 10.93
CA LYS A 68 -5.14 7.58 11.96
C LYS A 68 -4.61 9.00 11.96
N LYS A 69 -3.30 9.15 11.75
CA LYS A 69 -2.68 10.48 11.77
C LYS A 69 -3.04 11.34 10.58
N ARG A 70 -3.47 10.72 9.49
CA ARG A 70 -3.79 11.45 8.27
C ARG A 70 -5.26 11.77 8.11
N THR A 71 -6.10 11.37 9.01
CA THR A 71 -7.53 11.68 8.95
C THR A 71 -7.85 13.08 9.42
#